data_12a31d0aeaf395dea735a6654e44cfb8
#
_entry.id   12a31d0aeaf395dea735a6654e44cfb8
#
_cell.length_a   1.000
_cell.length_b   1.000
_cell.length_c   1.000
_cell.angle_alpha   90.00
_cell.angle_beta   90.00
_cell.angle_gamma   90.00
#
_symmetry.space_group_name_H-M   'P 1'
#
loop_
_entity.id
_entity.type
_entity.pdbx_description
1 polymer ?
#
loop_
_entity_poly.entity_id
_entity_poly.type
_entity_poly.pdbx_seq_one_letter_code
_entity_poly.pdbx_strand_id
1 'polypeptide(L)'
;MSDLTFQTSPDEYKHWKFRVEGAIAHLNMDVEQEDGEDDAEYQRKLNSYDIHVDIELADAVERLRFEYPHVKVVVIGSEKDRIFCAGANIFMLAGSGHPFKVNFCKFTNETRLGIEDASEHTGIKFIAAVKGTASGGGYELALACDEILLIDDRSSAVSFPEVPLLGVLPGTGGLTRVVDKRKVRRDLADVFSTTAEGVRGKRAVQWGLVDAIFPKSKFDEEVAKRADALVETGSERPGAGVELTPIIPAEDEGTFTYEHVTLKVDSDARTATIEMRGPESESATDVGKIRDQGAAWWPLQAFRELDDALLRLRFNHLEAGLVLLHTRGDADLIASYDRVLAEKSEDDWFIRETRTKMKRVLKRLDLTARTVFALADEESCFAGTFLELALAADRVYMLDSPDDEVFLRVGPLSAGQFPMSNGLSRLETRFLGEPEKVDEILECSDPIDAEEALDLGLVTFAPDDLDWEDEIRLVIEERASYSPDALTGMEASLRFAGPETMETKIFGRLSAWQNWIFQRPNAVGGQGALTLYGRPERAVFDWRRT
;
A
#
# COMPACT_ATOMS: atom_id res chain seq x y z
N MET A 1 21.90 -7.17 5.48
CA MET A 1 20.70 -7.26 6.33
C MET A 1 20.08 -8.60 6.03
N SER A 2 19.55 -9.33 7.03
CA SER A 2 18.68 -10.48 6.76
C SER A 2 17.45 -9.99 6.00
N ASP A 3 16.87 -10.86 5.16
CA ASP A 3 15.64 -10.55 4.46
C ASP A 3 14.51 -10.19 5.44
N LEU A 4 13.73 -9.17 5.07
CA LEU A 4 12.58 -8.73 5.85
C LEU A 4 11.41 -9.67 5.61
N THR A 5 10.77 -10.10 6.69
CA THR A 5 9.45 -10.75 6.66
C THR A 5 8.38 -9.79 7.15
N PHE A 6 7.21 -9.83 6.52
CA PHE A 6 6.04 -9.04 6.89
C PHE A 6 4.99 -9.85 7.62
N GLN A 7 5.32 -11.11 7.91
CA GLN A 7 4.48 -12.02 8.69
C GLN A 7 4.85 -11.93 10.16
N THR A 8 3.85 -11.69 11.00
CA THR A 8 3.96 -11.63 12.47
C THR A 8 2.61 -11.99 13.10
N SER A 9 2.55 -12.05 14.41
CA SER A 9 1.32 -12.33 15.17
C SER A 9 1.32 -11.58 16.50
N PRO A 10 0.17 -11.36 17.15
CA PRO A 10 0.08 -10.65 18.42
C PRO A 10 0.96 -11.23 19.54
N ASP A 11 1.17 -12.55 19.53
CA ASP A 11 2.03 -13.23 20.52
C ASP A 11 3.53 -12.96 20.29
N GLU A 12 3.90 -12.50 19.10
CA GLU A 12 5.27 -12.19 18.68
C GLU A 12 5.59 -10.69 18.75
N TYR A 13 4.58 -9.83 18.98
CA TYR A 13 4.79 -8.38 19.02
C TYR A 13 5.74 -7.97 20.15
N LYS A 14 6.76 -7.21 19.78
CA LYS A 14 7.77 -6.65 20.69
C LYS A 14 7.50 -5.18 21.02
N HIS A 15 6.83 -4.48 20.10
CA HIS A 15 6.71 -3.02 20.12
C HIS A 15 5.29 -2.52 20.35
N TRP A 16 4.29 -3.39 20.18
CA TRP A 16 2.89 -3.06 20.42
C TRP A 16 2.26 -4.00 21.44
N LYS A 17 1.52 -3.43 22.36
CA LYS A 17 0.65 -4.18 23.28
C LYS A 17 -0.75 -4.13 22.72
N PHE A 18 -1.20 -5.27 22.20
CA PHE A 18 -2.53 -5.44 21.62
C PHE A 18 -3.46 -6.13 22.60
N ARG A 19 -4.59 -5.49 22.90
CA ARG A 19 -5.61 -6.01 23.83
C ARG A 19 -7.00 -5.64 23.36
N VAL A 20 -7.94 -6.57 23.43
CA VAL A 20 -9.35 -6.36 23.09
C VAL A 20 -10.21 -6.51 24.32
N GLU A 21 -11.03 -5.50 24.63
CA GLU A 21 -11.95 -5.45 25.74
C GLU A 21 -13.37 -5.12 25.23
N GLY A 22 -14.19 -6.15 25.05
CA GLY A 22 -15.52 -5.97 24.46
C GLY A 22 -15.45 -5.38 23.06
N ALA A 23 -16.10 -4.24 22.83
CA ALA A 23 -16.12 -3.57 21.54
C ALA A 23 -14.94 -2.57 21.33
N ILE A 24 -14.01 -2.51 22.27
CA ILE A 24 -12.86 -1.60 22.22
C ILE A 24 -11.57 -2.40 22.16
N ALA A 25 -10.70 -2.06 21.23
CA ALA A 25 -9.34 -2.55 21.17
C ALA A 25 -8.35 -1.46 21.61
N HIS A 26 -7.31 -1.86 22.30
CA HIS A 26 -6.20 -1.01 22.71
C HIS A 26 -4.93 -1.44 21.98
N LEU A 27 -4.32 -0.51 21.28
CA LEU A 27 -3.01 -0.63 20.65
C LEU A 27 -2.06 0.37 21.32
N ASN A 28 -1.30 -0.10 22.32
CA ASN A 28 -0.37 0.76 23.03
C ASN A 28 1.05 0.53 22.54
N MET A 29 1.68 1.58 22.06
CA MET A 29 3.07 1.56 21.64
C MET A 29 3.99 1.43 22.86
N ASP A 30 4.83 0.41 22.85
CA ASP A 30 5.85 0.12 23.86
C ASP A 30 7.13 -0.35 23.18
N VAL A 31 7.73 0.55 22.41
CA VAL A 31 8.92 0.20 21.63
C VAL A 31 10.03 -0.26 22.56
N GLU A 32 10.49 -1.49 22.36
CA GLU A 32 11.60 -2.07 23.09
C GLU A 32 12.86 -1.21 22.89
N GLN A 33 13.50 -0.83 23.98
CA GLN A 33 14.76 -0.09 23.95
C GLN A 33 15.90 -1.10 23.74
N GLU A 34 16.69 -0.92 22.72
CA GLU A 34 17.95 -1.61 22.58
C GLU A 34 19.05 -0.71 23.19
N ASP A 35 19.54 -1.10 24.35
CA ASP A 35 20.76 -0.56 24.92
C ASP A 35 21.94 -1.27 24.23
N GLY A 36 22.41 -0.73 23.12
CA GLY A 36 23.64 -1.18 22.47
C GLY A 36 24.82 -0.87 23.39
N GLU A 37 25.51 -1.89 23.87
CA GLU A 37 26.70 -1.72 24.73
C GLU A 37 27.89 -1.05 24.03
N ASP A 38 27.91 -0.93 22.71
CA ASP A 38 29.11 -0.48 22.01
C ASP A 38 28.93 0.49 20.81
N ASP A 39 27.73 0.89 20.41
CA ASP A 39 27.64 1.86 19.34
C ASP A 39 26.47 2.82 19.44
N ALA A 40 26.78 4.11 19.40
CA ALA A 40 25.86 5.21 19.24
C ALA A 40 25.01 5.13 17.94
N GLU A 41 25.14 4.07 17.15
CA GLU A 41 24.60 3.99 15.80
C GLU A 41 23.13 3.57 15.69
N TYR A 42 22.60 2.76 16.61
CA TYR A 42 21.19 2.37 16.55
C TYR A 42 20.55 2.32 17.93
N GLN A 43 19.84 3.38 18.30
CA GLN A 43 19.10 3.43 19.56
C GLN A 43 17.62 3.70 19.30
N ARG A 44 16.75 2.76 19.71
CA ARG A 44 15.32 3.03 19.81
C ARG A 44 15.04 3.72 21.13
N LYS A 45 14.57 4.97 21.08
CA LYS A 45 14.24 5.78 22.25
C LYS A 45 12.88 6.43 22.08
N LEU A 46 12.19 6.68 23.18
CA LEU A 46 11.00 7.53 23.20
C LEU A 46 9.88 7.05 22.25
N ASN A 47 9.69 5.74 22.12
CA ASN A 47 8.77 5.17 21.13
C ASN A 47 9.06 5.63 19.69
N SER A 48 10.33 5.84 19.33
CA SER A 48 10.69 6.02 17.93
C SER A 48 10.48 4.71 17.18
N TYR A 49 9.93 4.79 15.96
CA TYR A 49 9.59 3.59 15.22
C TYR A 49 10.52 3.36 14.00
N ASP A 50 10.68 2.10 13.67
CA ASP A 50 11.32 1.59 12.46
C ASP A 50 10.35 0.69 11.69
N ILE A 51 10.86 -0.05 10.70
CA ILE A 51 10.05 -0.93 9.87
C ILE A 51 9.35 -2.03 10.68
N HIS A 52 9.98 -2.57 11.73
CA HIS A 52 9.42 -3.64 12.55
C HIS A 52 8.23 -3.15 13.39
N VAL A 53 8.30 -1.93 13.91
CA VAL A 53 7.18 -1.29 14.63
C VAL A 53 5.97 -1.11 13.69
N ASP A 54 6.22 -0.73 12.45
CA ASP A 54 5.16 -0.55 11.46
C ASP A 54 4.62 -1.89 10.92
N ILE A 55 5.43 -2.94 10.84
CA ILE A 55 4.96 -4.30 10.49
C ILE A 55 3.94 -4.80 11.51
N GLU A 56 4.26 -4.69 12.80
CA GLU A 56 3.33 -5.09 13.87
C GLU A 56 2.04 -4.25 13.85
N LEU A 57 2.13 -2.94 13.60
CA LEU A 57 0.95 -2.09 13.49
C LEU A 57 0.08 -2.46 12.27
N ALA A 58 0.70 -2.73 11.13
CA ALA A 58 -0.02 -3.15 9.91
C ALA A 58 -0.75 -4.48 10.13
N ASP A 59 -0.09 -5.46 10.75
CA ASP A 59 -0.69 -6.75 11.11
C ASP A 59 -1.84 -6.56 12.11
N ALA A 60 -1.66 -5.77 13.17
CA ALA A 60 -2.70 -5.50 14.16
C ALA A 60 -3.96 -4.87 13.55
N VAL A 61 -3.80 -3.91 12.63
CA VAL A 61 -4.93 -3.29 11.91
C VAL A 61 -5.62 -4.31 11.01
N GLU A 62 -4.88 -5.17 10.32
CA GLU A 62 -5.45 -6.22 9.47
C GLU A 62 -6.24 -7.25 10.30
N ARG A 63 -5.70 -7.70 11.45
CA ARG A 63 -6.41 -8.61 12.37
C ARG A 63 -7.67 -8.00 12.94
N LEU A 64 -7.66 -6.72 13.32
CA LEU A 64 -8.86 -6.02 13.78
C LEU A 64 -9.99 -6.03 12.73
N ARG A 65 -9.63 -6.02 11.46
CA ARG A 65 -10.59 -6.05 10.36
C ARG A 65 -11.22 -7.44 10.17
N PHE A 66 -10.45 -8.51 10.33
CA PHE A 66 -10.89 -9.88 10.05
C PHE A 66 -11.20 -10.70 11.31
N GLU A 67 -10.37 -10.63 12.34
CA GLU A 67 -10.49 -11.52 13.51
C GLU A 67 -11.44 -10.99 14.58
N TYR A 68 -11.63 -9.65 14.64
CA TYR A 68 -12.38 -8.98 15.69
C TYR A 68 -13.58 -8.17 15.16
N PRO A 69 -14.57 -8.80 14.51
CA PRO A 69 -15.70 -8.06 13.91
C PRO A 69 -16.56 -7.33 14.95
N HIS A 70 -16.48 -7.70 16.24
CA HIS A 70 -17.18 -7.04 17.33
C HIS A 70 -16.49 -5.73 17.79
N VAL A 71 -15.23 -5.52 17.42
CA VAL A 71 -14.51 -4.27 17.74
C VAL A 71 -15.05 -3.13 16.88
N LYS A 72 -15.45 -2.05 17.53
CA LYS A 72 -15.98 -0.82 16.91
C LYS A 72 -15.04 0.37 17.09
N VAL A 73 -14.21 0.34 18.13
CA VAL A 73 -13.28 1.43 18.46
C VAL A 73 -11.90 0.88 18.75
N VAL A 74 -10.89 1.55 18.22
CA VAL A 74 -9.48 1.29 18.54
C VAL A 74 -8.90 2.52 19.20
N VAL A 75 -8.34 2.33 20.38
CA VAL A 75 -7.60 3.38 21.11
C VAL A 75 -6.10 3.13 20.89
N ILE A 76 -5.45 4.02 20.15
CA ILE A 76 -4.00 4.00 19.97
C ILE A 76 -3.36 4.85 21.07
N GLY A 77 -2.53 4.23 21.89
CA GLY A 77 -1.89 4.85 23.06
C GLY A 77 -0.40 4.57 23.15
N SER A 78 0.16 4.85 24.32
CA SER A 78 1.56 4.60 24.64
C SER A 78 1.69 4.08 26.08
N GLU A 79 2.56 3.10 26.28
CA GLU A 79 2.96 2.62 27.62
C GLU A 79 4.05 3.52 28.25
N LYS A 80 4.67 4.41 27.46
CA LYS A 80 5.72 5.30 27.97
C LYS A 80 5.13 6.56 28.61
N ASP A 81 5.68 6.95 29.76
CA ASP A 81 5.32 8.21 30.40
C ASP A 81 5.76 9.42 29.58
N ARG A 82 4.86 10.41 29.40
CA ARG A 82 5.11 11.71 28.76
C ARG A 82 5.47 11.67 27.27
N ILE A 83 5.52 10.50 26.67
CA ILE A 83 5.80 10.32 25.25
C ILE A 83 4.71 9.44 24.65
N PHE A 84 4.06 9.96 23.63
CA PHE A 84 3.24 9.14 22.75
C PHE A 84 4.13 8.44 21.73
N CYS A 85 4.82 9.22 20.87
CA CYS A 85 5.78 8.71 19.90
C CYS A 85 6.68 9.86 19.43
N ALA A 86 7.99 9.64 19.39
CA ALA A 86 8.98 10.61 18.90
C ALA A 86 9.13 10.62 17.36
N GLY A 87 8.38 9.76 16.64
CA GLY A 87 8.46 9.66 15.19
C GLY A 87 9.42 8.58 14.70
N ALA A 88 9.77 8.63 13.41
CA ALA A 88 10.68 7.68 12.81
C ALA A 88 12.07 7.69 13.48
N ASN A 89 12.69 6.52 13.56
CA ASN A 89 14.02 6.40 14.16
C ASN A 89 15.07 7.11 13.29
N ILE A 90 15.64 8.19 13.85
CA ILE A 90 16.61 9.04 13.14
C ILE A 90 17.92 8.29 12.85
N PHE A 91 18.36 7.39 13.74
CA PHE A 91 19.55 6.57 13.51
C PHE A 91 19.36 5.61 12.34
N MET A 92 18.21 4.94 12.27
CA MET A 92 17.83 4.12 11.11
C MET A 92 17.85 4.98 9.83
N LEU A 93 17.20 6.14 9.85
CA LEU A 93 17.16 7.03 8.68
C LEU A 93 18.54 7.52 8.27
N ALA A 94 19.43 7.86 9.21
CA ALA A 94 20.78 8.29 8.92
C ALA A 94 21.64 7.16 8.32
N GLY A 95 21.56 5.95 8.89
CA GLY A 95 22.40 4.80 8.52
C GLY A 95 21.92 4.03 7.28
N SER A 96 20.65 4.17 6.89
CA SER A 96 20.08 3.39 5.79
C SER A 96 20.39 3.98 4.41
N GLY A 97 20.43 3.11 3.40
CA GLY A 97 20.50 3.51 2.00
C GLY A 97 19.22 4.19 1.48
N HIS A 98 19.34 4.91 0.38
CA HIS A 98 18.21 5.64 -0.21
C HIS A 98 16.98 4.75 -0.52
N PRO A 99 17.12 3.56 -1.16
CA PRO A 99 15.96 2.71 -1.45
C PRO A 99 15.21 2.29 -0.20
N PHE A 100 15.92 1.93 0.87
CA PHE A 100 15.28 1.55 2.13
C PHE A 100 14.47 2.71 2.74
N LYS A 101 15.04 3.93 2.77
CA LYS A 101 14.33 5.11 3.30
C LYS A 101 13.01 5.36 2.58
N VAL A 102 13.02 5.30 1.25
CA VAL A 102 11.82 5.52 0.44
C VAL A 102 10.80 4.40 0.65
N ASN A 103 11.23 3.14 0.60
CA ASN A 103 10.36 1.99 0.79
C ASN A 103 9.77 1.93 2.20
N PHE A 104 10.54 2.30 3.22
CA PHE A 104 10.05 2.48 4.58
C PHE A 104 8.95 3.54 4.64
N CYS A 105 9.15 4.72 4.08
CA CYS A 105 8.12 5.76 4.04
C CYS A 105 6.87 5.31 3.27
N LYS A 106 7.01 4.57 2.17
CA LYS A 106 5.88 3.99 1.43
C LYS A 106 5.08 3.04 2.30
N PHE A 107 5.73 2.08 2.96
CA PHE A 107 5.06 1.11 3.83
C PHE A 107 4.37 1.80 5.00
N THR A 108 5.04 2.77 5.64
CA THR A 108 4.45 3.56 6.72
C THR A 108 3.22 4.35 6.24
N ASN A 109 3.26 4.95 5.04
CA ASN A 109 2.10 5.61 4.45
C ASN A 109 0.95 4.63 4.18
N GLU A 110 1.23 3.44 3.65
CA GLU A 110 0.23 2.38 3.42
C GLU A 110 -0.42 1.95 4.74
N THR A 111 0.34 1.83 5.83
CA THR A 111 -0.19 1.51 7.16
C THR A 111 -1.13 2.60 7.69
N ARG A 112 -0.76 3.90 7.54
CA ARG A 112 -1.63 5.04 7.94
C ARG A 112 -2.90 5.10 7.10
N LEU A 113 -2.77 4.90 5.78
CA LEU A 113 -3.92 4.79 4.88
C LEU A 113 -4.79 3.56 5.20
N GLY A 114 -4.19 2.47 5.69
CA GLY A 114 -4.91 1.29 6.18
C GLY A 114 -5.81 1.57 7.38
N ILE A 115 -5.38 2.45 8.31
CA ILE A 115 -6.20 2.93 9.42
C ILE A 115 -7.40 3.74 8.89
N GLU A 116 -7.15 4.67 7.97
CA GLU A 116 -8.19 5.51 7.36
C GLU A 116 -9.18 4.67 6.53
N ASP A 117 -8.68 3.71 5.75
CA ASP A 117 -9.51 2.77 4.99
C ASP A 117 -10.36 1.87 5.91
N ALA A 118 -9.81 1.45 7.06
CA ALA A 118 -10.58 0.71 8.06
C ALA A 118 -11.72 1.56 8.63
N SER A 119 -11.44 2.81 9.00
CA SER A 119 -12.48 3.71 9.49
C SER A 119 -13.60 3.96 8.47
N GLU A 120 -13.25 4.10 7.20
CA GLU A 120 -14.20 4.39 6.12
C GLU A 120 -15.06 3.16 5.76
N HIS A 121 -14.45 1.98 5.65
CA HIS A 121 -15.12 0.82 5.04
C HIS A 121 -15.58 -0.26 6.04
N THR A 122 -14.99 -0.32 7.25
CA THR A 122 -15.42 -1.30 8.27
C THR A 122 -16.29 -0.70 9.35
N GLY A 123 -16.28 0.63 9.50
CA GLY A 123 -16.92 1.34 10.58
C GLY A 123 -16.15 1.33 11.91
N ILE A 124 -14.93 0.77 11.96
CA ILE A 124 -14.05 0.86 13.13
C ILE A 124 -13.56 2.31 13.26
N LYS A 125 -13.72 2.92 14.43
CA LYS A 125 -13.21 4.26 14.71
C LYS A 125 -11.90 4.22 15.49
N PHE A 126 -10.99 5.12 15.17
CA PHE A 126 -9.67 5.19 15.77
C PHE A 126 -9.51 6.47 16.59
N ILE A 127 -9.12 6.33 17.83
CA ILE A 127 -8.78 7.44 18.74
C ILE A 127 -7.28 7.41 19.02
N ALA A 128 -6.57 8.49 18.74
CA ALA A 128 -5.21 8.69 19.24
C ALA A 128 -5.29 9.28 20.65
N ALA A 129 -4.97 8.47 21.65
CA ALA A 129 -4.88 8.89 23.06
C ALA A 129 -3.47 9.41 23.35
N VAL A 130 -3.22 10.67 23.02
CA VAL A 130 -1.89 11.30 23.09
C VAL A 130 -1.60 11.72 24.53
N LYS A 131 -1.17 10.76 25.34
CA LYS A 131 -0.82 10.93 26.78
C LYS A 131 0.63 11.44 26.98
N GLY A 132 1.18 12.11 26.01
CA GLY A 132 2.54 12.62 25.99
C GLY A 132 2.79 13.41 24.72
N THR A 133 4.07 13.68 24.42
CA THR A 133 4.43 14.37 23.19
C THR A 133 4.30 13.42 21.98
N ALA A 134 3.65 13.89 20.91
CA ALA A 134 3.62 13.25 19.61
C ALA A 134 4.39 14.13 18.60
N SER A 135 5.52 13.62 18.12
CA SER A 135 6.45 14.39 17.29
C SER A 135 6.69 13.71 15.94
N GLY A 136 6.76 14.48 14.87
CA GLY A 136 7.04 13.97 13.54
C GLY A 136 6.10 12.86 13.13
N GLY A 137 6.64 11.72 12.71
CA GLY A 137 5.86 10.53 12.36
C GLY A 137 4.95 10.01 13.47
N GLY A 138 5.21 10.35 14.74
CA GLY A 138 4.29 10.06 15.86
C GLY A 138 3.02 10.89 15.80
N TYR A 139 3.11 12.15 15.40
CA TYR A 139 1.94 12.96 15.15
C TYR A 139 1.26 12.57 13.82
N GLU A 140 2.04 12.14 12.81
CA GLU A 140 1.49 11.60 11.56
C GLU A 140 0.63 10.34 11.78
N LEU A 141 1.01 9.49 12.76
CA LEU A 141 0.18 8.36 13.20
C LEU A 141 -1.13 8.84 13.83
N ALA A 142 -1.06 9.83 14.73
CA ALA A 142 -2.26 10.40 15.34
C ALA A 142 -3.19 11.04 14.29
N LEU A 143 -2.63 11.69 13.27
CA LEU A 143 -3.40 12.28 12.16
C LEU A 143 -4.13 11.23 11.30
N ALA A 144 -3.68 9.99 11.27
CA ALA A 144 -4.38 8.91 10.59
C ALA A 144 -5.67 8.49 11.33
N CYS A 145 -5.75 8.72 12.64
CA CYS A 145 -6.93 8.42 13.45
C CYS A 145 -8.11 9.37 13.15
N ASP A 146 -9.31 8.96 13.57
CA ASP A 146 -10.52 9.78 13.45
C ASP A 146 -10.50 10.94 14.45
N GLU A 147 -10.02 10.70 15.67
CA GLU A 147 -9.94 11.68 16.74
C GLU A 147 -8.57 11.66 17.43
N ILE A 148 -8.13 12.87 17.82
CA ILE A 148 -6.87 13.08 18.54
C ILE A 148 -7.17 13.76 19.87
N LEU A 149 -6.97 13.03 20.98
CA LEU A 149 -7.17 13.52 22.33
C LEU A 149 -5.80 13.76 22.97
N LEU A 150 -5.49 15.02 23.32
CA LEU A 150 -4.18 15.39 23.88
C LEU A 150 -4.29 15.67 25.38
N ILE A 151 -3.32 15.13 26.14
CA ILE A 151 -3.20 15.46 27.56
C ILE A 151 -2.78 16.93 27.75
N ASP A 152 -3.44 17.63 28.67
CA ASP A 152 -3.05 18.98 29.09
C ASP A 152 -2.26 18.93 30.40
N ASP A 153 -0.97 18.65 30.28
CA ASP A 153 0.00 18.58 31.37
C ASP A 153 1.03 19.74 31.32
N ARG A 154 0.81 20.73 30.44
CA ARG A 154 1.67 21.87 30.16
C ARG A 154 2.99 21.55 29.43
N SER A 155 3.33 20.26 29.22
CA SER A 155 4.55 19.84 28.55
C SER A 155 4.29 19.15 27.22
N SER A 156 3.26 18.33 27.15
CA SER A 156 2.91 17.52 25.98
C SER A 156 2.43 18.39 24.82
N ALA A 157 2.98 18.12 23.64
CA ALA A 157 2.73 18.86 22.41
C ALA A 157 2.61 17.92 21.21
N VAL A 158 1.99 18.42 20.15
CA VAL A 158 2.08 17.85 18.81
C VAL A 158 3.04 18.72 17.98
N SER A 159 3.91 18.11 17.15
CA SER A 159 4.93 18.86 16.41
C SER A 159 5.37 18.18 15.11
N PHE A 160 5.88 19.00 14.18
CA PHE A 160 6.64 18.57 13.01
C PHE A 160 8.05 19.19 13.06
N PRO A 161 9.00 18.53 13.73
CA PRO A 161 10.36 19.07 13.88
C PRO A 161 11.26 18.84 12.65
N GLU A 162 10.76 18.16 11.61
CA GLU A 162 11.53 17.71 10.47
C GLU A 162 12.16 18.88 9.70
N VAL A 163 11.37 19.89 9.38
CA VAL A 163 11.88 21.07 8.63
C VAL A 163 12.89 21.86 9.45
N PRO A 164 12.58 22.30 10.68
CA PRO A 164 13.50 23.17 11.42
C PRO A 164 14.72 22.45 11.99
N LEU A 165 14.67 21.14 12.27
CA LEU A 165 15.76 20.43 12.94
C LEU A 165 16.50 19.43 12.06
N LEU A 166 15.81 18.78 11.11
CA LEU A 166 16.36 17.67 10.35
C LEU A 166 16.59 18.00 8.86
N GLY A 167 16.07 19.13 8.38
CA GLY A 167 16.19 19.53 6.98
C GLY A 167 15.48 18.59 6.00
N VAL A 168 14.45 17.88 6.47
CA VAL A 168 13.60 16.99 5.69
C VAL A 168 12.12 17.33 5.90
N LEU A 169 11.21 16.63 5.24
CA LEU A 169 9.77 16.79 5.41
C LEU A 169 9.21 15.70 6.32
N PRO A 170 8.07 15.94 6.99
CA PRO A 170 7.21 14.89 7.52
C PRO A 170 6.82 13.96 6.36
N GLY A 171 7.42 12.75 6.31
CA GLY A 171 7.45 11.90 5.13
C GLY A 171 6.28 10.93 5.02
N THR A 172 5.41 10.88 6.04
CA THR A 172 4.31 9.90 6.10
C THR A 172 2.92 10.54 6.05
N GLY A 173 2.81 11.60 5.23
CA GLY A 173 1.55 12.24 4.84
C GLY A 173 1.06 13.31 5.81
N GLY A 174 1.89 13.77 6.76
CA GLY A 174 1.48 14.72 7.78
C GLY A 174 1.08 16.07 7.24
N LEU A 175 1.87 16.64 6.33
CA LEU A 175 1.54 17.95 5.73
C LEU A 175 0.20 17.93 5.02
N THR A 176 -0.06 16.88 4.23
CA THR A 176 -1.33 16.69 3.52
C THR A 176 -2.49 16.53 4.51
N ARG A 177 -2.33 15.66 5.54
CA ARG A 177 -3.39 15.45 6.53
C ARG A 177 -3.73 16.70 7.34
N VAL A 178 -2.73 17.52 7.66
CA VAL A 178 -2.97 18.80 8.38
C VAL A 178 -3.85 19.73 7.56
N VAL A 179 -3.60 19.88 6.26
CA VAL A 179 -4.38 20.83 5.43
C VAL A 179 -5.64 20.18 4.84
N ASP A 180 -5.59 18.94 4.36
CA ASP A 180 -6.68 18.32 3.62
C ASP A 180 -7.66 17.53 4.52
N LYS A 181 -7.18 16.86 5.57
CA LYS A 181 -8.01 16.12 6.51
C LYS A 181 -8.46 17.01 7.68
N ARG A 182 -7.53 17.65 8.37
CA ARG A 182 -7.79 18.51 9.53
C ARG A 182 -8.29 19.91 9.16
N LYS A 183 -8.17 20.30 7.89
CA LYS A 183 -8.58 21.63 7.39
C LYS A 183 -7.91 22.79 8.13
N VAL A 184 -6.70 22.57 8.62
CA VAL A 184 -5.92 23.64 9.25
C VAL A 184 -5.61 24.70 8.20
N ARG A 185 -5.85 25.95 8.53
CA ARG A 185 -5.58 27.08 7.63
C ARG A 185 -4.09 27.13 7.28
N ARG A 186 -3.77 27.34 6.00
CA ARG A 186 -2.42 27.24 5.44
C ARG A 186 -1.34 28.00 6.22
N ASP A 187 -1.62 29.23 6.66
CA ASP A 187 -0.68 30.05 7.43
C ASP A 187 -0.40 29.47 8.83
N LEU A 188 -1.41 28.87 9.48
CA LEU A 188 -1.21 28.15 10.75
C LEU A 188 -0.44 26.84 10.54
N ALA A 189 -0.69 26.13 9.45
CA ALA A 189 0.05 24.94 9.07
C ALA A 189 1.52 25.26 8.78
N ASP A 190 1.82 26.39 8.13
CA ASP A 190 3.18 26.86 7.90
C ASP A 190 3.92 27.13 9.22
N VAL A 191 3.33 27.92 10.12
CA VAL A 191 3.91 28.17 11.45
C VAL A 191 4.10 26.89 12.24
N PHE A 192 3.10 26.00 12.23
CA PHE A 192 3.19 24.71 12.90
C PHE A 192 4.35 23.84 12.39
N SER A 193 4.52 23.76 11.07
CA SER A 193 5.55 22.94 10.43
C SER A 193 6.96 23.52 10.55
N THR A 194 7.10 24.78 11.00
CA THR A 194 8.39 25.47 11.22
C THR A 194 8.70 25.75 12.69
N THR A 195 7.84 25.29 13.62
CA THR A 195 8.02 25.45 15.05
C THR A 195 8.44 24.13 15.69
N ALA A 196 9.71 23.98 16.04
CA ALA A 196 10.28 22.72 16.55
C ALA A 196 9.63 22.25 17.86
N GLU A 197 9.26 23.18 18.76
CA GLU A 197 8.64 22.88 20.06
C GLU A 197 7.18 22.41 19.91
N GLY A 198 6.59 22.59 18.74
CA GLY A 198 5.22 22.20 18.45
C GLY A 198 4.17 23.09 19.14
N VAL A 199 2.95 22.60 19.14
CA VAL A 199 1.76 23.29 19.66
C VAL A 199 1.08 22.44 20.74
N ARG A 200 0.65 23.07 21.82
CA ARG A 200 0.07 22.40 23.01
C ARG A 200 -1.15 23.11 23.55
N GLY A 201 -1.87 22.43 24.43
CA GLY A 201 -2.98 22.98 25.20
C GLY A 201 -4.09 23.55 24.29
N LYS A 202 -4.75 24.60 24.73
CA LYS A 202 -5.88 25.22 24.02
C LYS A 202 -5.54 25.65 22.59
N ARG A 203 -4.28 26.04 22.34
CA ARG A 203 -3.86 26.45 20.99
C ARG A 203 -3.91 25.28 20.00
N ALA A 204 -3.58 24.06 20.43
CA ALA A 204 -3.66 22.88 19.58
C ALA A 204 -5.11 22.62 19.11
N VAL A 205 -6.09 22.78 20.00
CA VAL A 205 -7.52 22.70 19.66
C VAL A 205 -7.94 23.86 18.74
N GLN A 206 -7.57 25.09 19.09
CA GLN A 206 -7.96 26.28 18.32
C GLN A 206 -7.43 26.25 16.87
N TRP A 207 -6.26 25.62 16.65
CA TRP A 207 -5.67 25.47 15.33
C TRP A 207 -6.17 24.21 14.59
N GLY A 208 -7.02 23.40 15.23
CA GLY A 208 -7.53 22.17 14.62
C GLY A 208 -6.53 21.02 14.59
N LEU A 209 -5.41 21.14 15.29
CA LEU A 209 -4.37 20.11 15.32
C LEU A 209 -4.81 18.89 16.15
N VAL A 210 -5.64 19.10 17.17
CA VAL A 210 -6.23 18.04 18.01
C VAL A 210 -7.72 18.34 18.24
N ASP A 211 -8.50 17.32 18.58
CA ASP A 211 -9.95 17.47 18.77
C ASP A 211 -10.29 17.97 20.18
N ALA A 212 -9.59 17.46 21.18
CA ALA A 212 -9.81 17.88 22.57
C ALA A 212 -8.54 17.78 23.41
N ILE A 213 -8.54 18.49 24.55
CA ILE A 213 -7.50 18.41 25.57
C ILE A 213 -8.14 18.10 26.93
N PHE A 214 -7.48 17.26 27.73
CA PHE A 214 -7.95 16.90 29.05
C PHE A 214 -6.81 16.96 30.08
N PRO A 215 -7.08 17.46 31.32
CA PRO A 215 -6.08 17.48 32.37
C PRO A 215 -5.65 16.06 32.74
N LYS A 216 -4.40 15.90 33.14
CA LYS A 216 -3.79 14.59 33.47
C LYS A 216 -4.67 13.72 34.36
N SER A 217 -5.33 14.31 35.38
CA SER A 217 -6.17 13.58 36.31
C SER A 217 -7.47 13.01 35.76
N LYS A 218 -7.89 13.46 34.55
CA LYS A 218 -9.13 13.04 33.91
C LYS A 218 -8.89 12.40 32.53
N PHE A 219 -7.67 12.38 32.04
CA PHE A 219 -7.36 12.00 30.67
C PHE A 219 -7.88 10.61 30.33
N ASP A 220 -7.52 9.61 31.12
CA ASP A 220 -7.90 8.22 30.86
C ASP A 220 -9.43 8.02 30.96
N GLU A 221 -10.10 8.70 31.91
CA GLU A 221 -11.57 8.69 32.05
C GLU A 221 -12.26 9.30 30.81
N GLU A 222 -11.75 10.41 30.31
CA GLU A 222 -12.35 11.09 29.15
C GLU A 222 -12.09 10.34 27.84
N VAL A 223 -10.91 9.70 27.69
CA VAL A 223 -10.64 8.77 26.56
C VAL A 223 -11.63 7.61 26.58
N ALA A 224 -11.82 6.96 27.75
CA ALA A 224 -12.77 5.86 27.87
C ALA A 224 -14.21 6.29 27.54
N LYS A 225 -14.68 7.41 28.07
CA LYS A 225 -16.01 7.97 27.76
C LYS A 225 -16.19 8.25 26.26
N ARG A 226 -15.12 8.74 25.61
CA ARG A 226 -15.18 9.02 24.17
C ARG A 226 -15.24 7.73 23.36
N ALA A 227 -14.46 6.72 23.75
CA ALA A 227 -14.50 5.40 23.14
C ALA A 227 -15.89 4.76 23.28
N ASP A 228 -16.48 4.79 24.49
CA ASP A 228 -17.83 4.26 24.74
C ASP A 228 -18.89 4.97 23.85
N ALA A 229 -18.80 6.28 23.74
CA ALA A 229 -19.72 7.06 22.90
C ALA A 229 -19.61 6.69 21.41
N LEU A 230 -18.41 6.37 20.92
CA LEU A 230 -18.21 5.90 19.55
C LEU A 230 -18.69 4.46 19.35
N VAL A 231 -18.58 3.60 20.38
CA VAL A 231 -19.13 2.22 20.33
C VAL A 231 -20.64 2.25 20.13
N GLU A 232 -21.36 3.19 20.77
CA GLU A 232 -22.81 3.33 20.63
C GLU A 232 -23.25 3.67 19.20
N THR A 233 -22.41 4.37 18.45
CA THR A 233 -22.70 4.80 17.07
C THR A 233 -22.08 3.91 16.00
N GLY A 234 -21.25 2.94 16.40
CA GLY A 234 -20.51 2.06 15.50
C GLY A 234 -21.39 1.02 14.80
N SER A 235 -21.01 0.66 13.58
CA SER A 235 -21.69 -0.36 12.78
C SER A 235 -21.52 -1.76 13.36
N GLU A 236 -22.53 -2.61 13.19
CA GLU A 236 -22.47 -4.01 13.55
C GLU A 236 -21.83 -4.84 12.41
N ARG A 237 -20.92 -5.75 12.80
CA ARG A 237 -20.35 -6.77 11.91
C ARG A 237 -20.67 -8.15 12.51
N PRO A 238 -21.84 -8.72 12.19
CA PRO A 238 -22.35 -9.89 12.89
C PRO A 238 -21.56 -11.16 12.56
N GLY A 239 -21.46 -12.07 13.54
CA GLY A 239 -20.84 -13.38 13.41
C GLY A 239 -19.44 -13.44 14.02
N ALA A 240 -18.81 -14.61 13.91
CA ALA A 240 -17.45 -14.85 14.38
C ALA A 240 -16.42 -14.18 13.46
N GLY A 241 -15.27 -13.83 14.00
CA GLY A 241 -14.10 -13.39 13.23
C GLY A 241 -13.49 -14.55 12.43
N VAL A 242 -12.68 -14.19 11.47
CA VAL A 242 -11.89 -15.10 10.63
C VAL A 242 -10.43 -14.93 10.99
N GLU A 243 -9.84 -15.97 11.55
CA GLU A 243 -8.41 -15.99 11.90
C GLU A 243 -7.54 -15.93 10.65
N LEU A 244 -6.54 -15.04 10.67
CA LEU A 244 -5.58 -14.88 9.58
C LEU A 244 -4.37 -15.81 9.81
N THR A 245 -4.35 -16.91 9.07
CA THR A 245 -3.21 -17.84 9.08
C THR A 245 -1.97 -17.20 8.47
N PRO A 246 -0.75 -17.54 8.94
CA PRO A 246 0.50 -17.05 8.35
C PRO A 246 0.64 -17.40 6.86
N ILE A 247 1.20 -16.48 6.08
CA ILE A 247 1.54 -16.68 4.67
C ILE A 247 3.04 -16.98 4.59
N ILE A 248 3.39 -18.25 4.35
CA ILE A 248 4.78 -18.72 4.33
C ILE A 248 5.02 -19.45 3.01
N PRO A 249 5.75 -18.87 2.04
CA PRO A 249 6.08 -19.56 0.81
C PRO A 249 7.16 -20.62 1.03
N ALA A 250 7.14 -21.64 0.18
CA ALA A 250 8.33 -22.47 -0.02
C ALA A 250 9.35 -21.66 -0.84
N GLU A 251 10.62 -21.66 -0.42
CA GLU A 251 11.69 -20.90 -1.06
C GLU A 251 12.71 -21.85 -1.66
N ASP A 252 13.01 -21.66 -2.96
CA ASP A 252 14.05 -22.40 -3.69
C ASP A 252 14.68 -21.47 -4.75
N GLU A 253 15.99 -21.23 -4.64
CA GLU A 253 16.82 -20.48 -5.60
C GLU A 253 16.19 -19.19 -6.15
N GLY A 254 15.63 -18.35 -5.25
CA GLY A 254 15.00 -17.08 -5.62
C GLY A 254 13.56 -17.21 -6.14
N THR A 255 12.99 -18.41 -6.03
CA THR A 255 11.57 -18.69 -6.30
C THR A 255 10.82 -18.87 -4.97
N PHE A 256 9.75 -18.11 -4.80
CA PHE A 256 8.86 -18.15 -3.64
C PHE A 256 7.51 -18.70 -4.10
N THR A 257 7.21 -19.93 -3.69
CA THR A 257 5.99 -20.64 -4.10
C THR A 257 4.99 -20.66 -2.97
N TYR A 258 3.86 -20.00 -3.19
CA TYR A 258 2.66 -20.03 -2.34
C TYR A 258 1.62 -20.99 -2.96
N GLU A 259 0.45 -21.06 -2.37
CA GLU A 259 -0.65 -21.89 -2.88
C GLU A 259 -1.19 -21.36 -4.21
N HIS A 260 -1.41 -20.02 -4.30
CA HIS A 260 -1.99 -19.37 -5.48
C HIS A 260 -1.06 -18.38 -6.18
N VAL A 261 0.09 -18.09 -5.63
CA VAL A 261 1.05 -17.15 -6.19
C VAL A 261 2.43 -17.80 -6.30
N THR A 262 3.17 -17.50 -7.36
CA THR A 262 4.59 -17.78 -7.46
C THR A 262 5.32 -16.48 -7.79
N LEU A 263 6.32 -16.13 -6.98
CA LEU A 263 7.26 -15.05 -7.27
C LEU A 263 8.61 -15.68 -7.62
N LYS A 264 9.10 -15.46 -8.84
CA LYS A 264 10.43 -15.87 -9.27
C LYS A 264 11.27 -14.64 -9.60
N VAL A 265 12.43 -14.51 -8.98
CA VAL A 265 13.34 -13.38 -9.18
C VAL A 265 14.55 -13.82 -9.98
N ASP A 266 14.81 -13.12 -11.08
CA ASP A 266 16.04 -13.24 -11.88
C ASP A 266 16.88 -11.98 -11.68
N SER A 267 17.90 -12.09 -10.83
CA SER A 267 18.79 -10.99 -10.50
C SER A 267 19.68 -10.57 -11.66
N ASP A 268 20.07 -11.52 -12.53
CA ASP A 268 20.94 -11.26 -13.68
C ASP A 268 20.17 -10.48 -14.76
N ALA A 269 18.94 -10.88 -15.04
CA ALA A 269 18.04 -10.18 -15.96
C ALA A 269 17.39 -8.91 -15.30
N ARG A 270 17.47 -8.76 -13.99
CA ARG A 270 16.82 -7.71 -13.20
C ARG A 270 15.29 -7.72 -13.36
N THR A 271 14.72 -8.90 -13.48
CA THR A 271 13.29 -9.14 -13.63
C THR A 271 12.74 -9.93 -12.46
N ALA A 272 11.44 -9.86 -12.29
CA ALA A 272 10.69 -10.76 -11.43
C ALA A 272 9.44 -11.23 -12.18
N THR A 273 9.12 -12.50 -12.11
CA THR A 273 7.87 -13.05 -12.62
C THR A 273 6.92 -13.27 -11.45
N ILE A 274 5.73 -12.74 -11.54
CA ILE A 274 4.62 -13.04 -10.63
C ILE A 274 3.56 -13.79 -11.42
N GLU A 275 3.31 -15.02 -11.04
CA GLU A 275 2.23 -15.83 -11.59
C GLU A 275 1.15 -16.00 -10.55
N MET A 276 -0.10 -15.69 -10.90
CA MET A 276 -1.28 -15.93 -10.06
C MET A 276 -2.12 -17.04 -10.62
N ARG A 277 -2.53 -17.98 -9.75
CA ARG A 277 -3.39 -19.11 -10.10
C ARG A 277 -4.79 -18.91 -9.59
N GLY A 278 -5.76 -19.12 -10.48
CA GLY A 278 -7.17 -19.11 -10.17
C GLY A 278 -7.59 -20.25 -9.22
N PRO A 279 -8.85 -20.24 -8.80
CA PRO A 279 -9.42 -21.32 -7.98
C PRO A 279 -9.57 -22.61 -8.79
N GLU A 280 -9.58 -23.75 -8.08
CA GLU A 280 -9.78 -25.09 -8.67
C GLU A 280 -11.24 -25.55 -8.67
N SER A 281 -12.14 -24.79 -8.03
CA SER A 281 -13.55 -25.09 -7.92
C SER A 281 -14.40 -23.82 -7.85
N GLU A 282 -15.69 -23.92 -8.15
CA GLU A 282 -16.62 -22.79 -8.02
C GLU A 282 -16.73 -22.28 -6.59
N SER A 283 -16.95 -20.97 -6.45
CA SER A 283 -17.23 -20.35 -5.16
C SER A 283 -18.52 -20.88 -4.54
N ALA A 284 -18.50 -21.12 -3.24
CA ALA A 284 -19.73 -21.28 -2.48
C ALA A 284 -20.57 -19.99 -2.58
N THR A 285 -21.88 -20.14 -2.74
CA THR A 285 -22.84 -19.01 -2.74
C THR A 285 -23.45 -18.76 -1.36
N ASP A 286 -23.32 -19.71 -0.45
CA ASP A 286 -23.75 -19.62 0.95
C ASP A 286 -22.67 -18.94 1.80
N VAL A 287 -23.04 -17.84 2.44
CA VAL A 287 -22.13 -17.01 3.26
C VAL A 287 -21.52 -17.80 4.42
N GLY A 288 -22.29 -18.72 5.02
CA GLY A 288 -21.81 -19.58 6.11
C GLY A 288 -20.66 -20.47 5.63
N LYS A 289 -20.83 -21.11 4.47
CA LYS A 289 -19.77 -21.94 3.87
C LYS A 289 -18.54 -21.13 3.46
N ILE A 290 -18.72 -19.90 3.01
CA ILE A 290 -17.60 -18.98 2.70
C ILE A 290 -16.83 -18.65 3.98
N ARG A 291 -17.52 -18.32 5.06
CA ARG A 291 -16.88 -18.04 6.36
C ARG A 291 -16.20 -19.28 6.95
N ASP A 292 -16.73 -20.48 6.72
CA ASP A 292 -16.10 -21.74 7.15
C ASP A 292 -14.76 -22.00 6.43
N GLN A 293 -14.59 -21.51 5.19
CA GLN A 293 -13.29 -21.53 4.50
C GLN A 293 -12.31 -20.53 5.13
N GLY A 294 -12.82 -19.45 5.69
CA GLY A 294 -12.02 -18.46 6.41
C GLY A 294 -10.92 -17.85 5.56
N ALA A 295 -9.70 -17.82 6.10
CA ALA A 295 -8.54 -17.25 5.40
C ALA A 295 -8.12 -18.02 4.14
N ALA A 296 -8.55 -19.28 4.00
CA ALA A 296 -8.31 -20.11 2.82
C ALA A 296 -9.32 -19.87 1.68
N TRP A 297 -10.34 -19.00 1.89
CA TRP A 297 -11.20 -18.59 0.78
C TRP A 297 -10.37 -17.92 -0.30
N TRP A 298 -10.41 -18.46 -1.53
CA TRP A 298 -9.48 -18.13 -2.61
C TRP A 298 -9.20 -16.62 -2.79
N PRO A 299 -10.21 -15.70 -2.84
CA PRO A 299 -9.91 -14.28 -3.05
C PRO A 299 -9.06 -13.68 -1.92
N LEU A 300 -9.32 -14.10 -0.66
CA LEU A 300 -8.54 -13.64 0.48
C LEU A 300 -7.14 -14.23 0.48
N GLN A 301 -7.02 -15.55 0.28
CA GLN A 301 -5.75 -16.25 0.28
C GLN A 301 -4.83 -15.75 -0.84
N ALA A 302 -5.30 -15.77 -2.09
CA ALA A 302 -4.51 -15.38 -3.25
C ALA A 302 -4.02 -13.92 -3.17
N PHE A 303 -4.86 -13.00 -2.70
CA PHE A 303 -4.46 -11.59 -2.58
C PHE A 303 -3.57 -11.32 -1.36
N ARG A 304 -3.67 -12.10 -0.28
CA ARG A 304 -2.69 -12.04 0.81
C ARG A 304 -1.32 -12.55 0.37
N GLU A 305 -1.26 -13.59 -0.44
CA GLU A 305 -0.03 -14.10 -1.04
C GLU A 305 0.60 -13.10 -2.01
N LEU A 306 -0.20 -12.49 -2.88
CA LEU A 306 0.27 -11.40 -3.75
C LEU A 306 0.82 -10.22 -2.95
N ASP A 307 0.17 -9.87 -1.84
CA ASP A 307 0.62 -8.80 -0.94
C ASP A 307 2.00 -9.06 -0.35
N ASP A 308 2.23 -10.29 0.15
CA ASP A 308 3.53 -10.71 0.67
C ASP A 308 4.60 -10.74 -0.44
N ALA A 309 4.27 -11.26 -1.62
CA ALA A 309 5.17 -11.29 -2.77
C ALA A 309 5.60 -9.87 -3.20
N LEU A 310 4.67 -8.91 -3.25
CA LEU A 310 4.97 -7.51 -3.58
C LEU A 310 5.85 -6.83 -2.52
N LEU A 311 5.65 -7.13 -1.24
CA LEU A 311 6.48 -6.61 -0.15
C LEU A 311 7.87 -7.22 -0.15
N ARG A 312 8.01 -8.54 -0.37
CA ARG A 312 9.32 -9.20 -0.57
C ARG A 312 10.08 -8.57 -1.71
N LEU A 313 9.42 -8.40 -2.86
CA LEU A 313 10.03 -7.76 -4.02
C LEU A 313 10.51 -6.34 -3.70
N ARG A 314 9.68 -5.55 -2.99
CA ARG A 314 9.98 -4.15 -2.66
C ARG A 314 11.17 -3.99 -1.72
N PHE A 315 11.34 -4.87 -0.75
CA PHE A 315 12.35 -4.70 0.32
C PHE A 315 13.57 -5.60 0.15
N ASN A 316 13.40 -6.82 -0.38
CA ASN A 316 14.47 -7.81 -0.43
C ASN A 316 15.13 -7.92 -1.82
N HIS A 317 14.40 -7.55 -2.90
CA HIS A 317 14.88 -7.68 -4.27
C HIS A 317 14.88 -6.33 -5.00
N LEU A 318 15.71 -5.40 -4.51
CA LEU A 318 15.71 -4.00 -4.96
C LEU A 318 16.10 -3.83 -6.44
N GLU A 319 16.89 -4.74 -7.00
CA GLU A 319 17.41 -4.65 -8.37
C GLU A 319 16.45 -5.23 -9.42
N ALA A 320 15.45 -5.99 -9.00
CA ALA A 320 14.38 -6.43 -9.89
C ALA A 320 13.52 -5.23 -10.32
N GLY A 321 13.80 -4.69 -11.49
CA GLY A 321 13.21 -3.44 -11.98
C GLY A 321 11.99 -3.62 -12.88
N LEU A 322 11.78 -4.84 -13.42
CA LEU A 322 10.66 -5.21 -14.30
C LEU A 322 9.94 -6.42 -13.74
N VAL A 323 8.64 -6.31 -13.58
CA VAL A 323 7.74 -7.38 -13.18
C VAL A 323 6.97 -7.89 -14.39
N LEU A 324 7.02 -9.19 -14.62
CA LEU A 324 6.23 -9.90 -15.62
C LEU A 324 5.06 -10.57 -14.89
N LEU A 325 3.84 -10.18 -15.24
CA LEU A 325 2.61 -10.74 -14.67
C LEU A 325 2.05 -11.81 -15.58
N HIS A 326 1.84 -12.98 -15.02
CA HIS A 326 1.12 -14.08 -15.63
C HIS A 326 -0.06 -14.48 -14.75
N THR A 327 -1.11 -15.00 -15.37
CA THR A 327 -2.25 -15.57 -14.69
C THR A 327 -2.59 -16.93 -15.29
N ARG A 328 -3.01 -17.88 -14.47
CA ARG A 328 -3.39 -19.24 -14.87
C ARG A 328 -4.71 -19.59 -14.22
N GLY A 329 -5.57 -20.32 -14.91
CA GLY A 329 -6.82 -20.80 -14.32
C GLY A 329 -7.97 -20.89 -15.30
N ASP A 330 -9.15 -21.05 -14.76
CA ASP A 330 -10.40 -21.14 -15.50
C ASP A 330 -11.22 -19.85 -15.31
N ALA A 331 -11.59 -19.20 -16.41
CA ALA A 331 -12.33 -17.94 -16.42
C ALA A 331 -13.71 -18.04 -15.78
N ASP A 332 -14.41 -19.19 -15.92
CA ASP A 332 -15.72 -19.40 -15.33
C ASP A 332 -15.64 -19.60 -13.82
N LEU A 333 -14.57 -20.26 -13.34
CA LEU A 333 -14.32 -20.38 -11.91
C LEU A 333 -14.03 -19.00 -11.30
N ILE A 334 -13.20 -18.17 -11.90
CA ILE A 334 -12.96 -16.79 -11.45
C ILE A 334 -14.27 -15.99 -11.43
N ALA A 335 -15.04 -16.06 -12.51
CA ALA A 335 -16.34 -15.37 -12.60
C ALA A 335 -17.32 -15.80 -11.49
N SER A 336 -17.22 -17.04 -10.99
CA SER A 336 -18.06 -17.53 -9.89
C SER A 336 -17.75 -16.79 -8.58
N TYR A 337 -16.46 -16.54 -8.29
CA TYR A 337 -16.01 -15.77 -7.12
C TYR A 337 -16.31 -14.28 -7.25
N ASP A 338 -16.06 -13.70 -8.43
CA ASP A 338 -16.36 -12.29 -8.71
C ASP A 338 -17.83 -11.96 -8.54
N ARG A 339 -18.73 -12.87 -8.97
CA ARG A 339 -20.16 -12.72 -8.76
C ARG A 339 -20.51 -12.68 -7.28
N VAL A 340 -19.95 -13.57 -6.46
CA VAL A 340 -20.18 -13.58 -5.01
C VAL A 340 -19.65 -12.29 -4.38
N LEU A 341 -18.44 -11.85 -4.75
CA LEU A 341 -17.87 -10.58 -4.27
C LEU A 341 -18.74 -9.38 -4.65
N ALA A 342 -19.27 -9.34 -5.88
CA ALA A 342 -20.14 -8.25 -6.34
C ALA A 342 -21.49 -8.24 -5.62
N GLU A 343 -22.16 -9.41 -5.51
CA GLU A 343 -23.51 -9.52 -5.00
C GLU A 343 -23.63 -9.49 -3.48
N LYS A 344 -22.61 -10.00 -2.74
CA LYS A 344 -22.70 -10.22 -1.29
C LYS A 344 -21.91 -9.21 -0.44
N SER A 345 -21.04 -8.42 -1.04
CA SER A 345 -20.20 -7.48 -0.26
C SER A 345 -21.00 -6.42 0.48
N GLU A 346 -22.18 -6.03 0.00
CA GLU A 346 -23.00 -5.04 0.70
C GLU A 346 -23.67 -5.63 1.94
N ASP A 347 -24.02 -6.90 1.90
CA ASP A 347 -24.78 -7.60 2.95
C ASP A 347 -23.88 -8.30 3.97
N ASP A 348 -22.65 -8.68 3.59
CA ASP A 348 -21.73 -9.44 4.44
C ASP A 348 -20.39 -8.74 4.66
N TRP A 349 -20.04 -8.55 5.93
CA TRP A 349 -18.82 -7.84 6.31
C TRP A 349 -17.53 -8.57 5.90
N PHE A 350 -17.49 -9.91 5.93
CA PHE A 350 -16.29 -10.68 5.60
C PHE A 350 -16.02 -10.63 4.09
N ILE A 351 -17.06 -10.79 3.27
CA ILE A 351 -16.96 -10.69 1.82
C ILE A 351 -16.55 -9.25 1.42
N ARG A 352 -17.17 -8.23 2.04
CA ARG A 352 -16.81 -6.82 1.83
C ARG A 352 -15.36 -6.56 2.22
N GLU A 353 -14.90 -7.09 3.36
CA GLU A 353 -13.54 -6.89 3.84
C GLU A 353 -12.52 -7.57 2.93
N THR A 354 -12.84 -8.76 2.41
CA THR A 354 -12.01 -9.45 1.42
C THR A 354 -11.88 -8.61 0.14
N ARG A 355 -12.99 -8.11 -0.41
CA ARG A 355 -12.96 -7.20 -1.57
C ARG A 355 -12.13 -5.95 -1.28
N THR A 356 -12.23 -5.40 -0.09
CA THR A 356 -11.46 -4.23 0.32
C THR A 356 -9.97 -4.56 0.49
N LYS A 357 -9.62 -5.77 0.94
CA LYS A 357 -8.23 -6.26 0.94
C LYS A 357 -7.66 -6.35 -0.48
N MET A 358 -8.41 -6.96 -1.40
CA MET A 358 -8.02 -7.03 -2.82
C MET A 358 -7.75 -5.63 -3.40
N LYS A 359 -8.64 -4.66 -3.14
CA LYS A 359 -8.44 -3.25 -3.51
C LYS A 359 -7.12 -2.69 -2.98
N ARG A 360 -6.79 -2.92 -1.70
CA ARG A 360 -5.53 -2.42 -1.11
C ARG A 360 -4.30 -3.05 -1.75
N VAL A 361 -4.35 -4.34 -2.06
CA VAL A 361 -3.24 -5.04 -2.72
C VAL A 361 -3.04 -4.53 -4.15
N LEU A 362 -4.11 -4.34 -4.90
CA LEU A 362 -4.05 -3.74 -6.24
C LEU A 362 -3.49 -2.31 -6.19
N LYS A 363 -3.86 -1.49 -5.20
CA LYS A 363 -3.23 -0.17 -4.98
C LYS A 363 -1.72 -0.27 -4.69
N ARG A 364 -1.27 -1.30 -3.97
CA ARG A 364 0.16 -1.55 -3.74
C ARG A 364 0.88 -1.91 -5.05
N LEU A 365 0.24 -2.67 -5.92
CA LEU A 365 0.75 -2.94 -7.27
C LEU A 365 0.87 -1.64 -8.08
N ASP A 366 -0.16 -0.80 -8.12
CA ASP A 366 -0.14 0.51 -8.79
C ASP A 366 0.99 1.42 -8.28
N LEU A 367 1.30 1.35 -6.97
CA LEU A 367 2.33 2.17 -6.31
C LEU A 367 3.73 1.56 -6.34
N THR A 368 3.91 0.37 -6.91
CA THR A 368 5.23 -0.23 -7.02
C THR A 368 6.12 0.60 -7.96
N ALA A 369 7.38 0.81 -7.57
CA ALA A 369 8.36 1.51 -8.40
C ALA A 369 9.08 0.54 -9.35
N ARG A 370 8.34 -0.41 -9.91
CA ARG A 370 8.81 -1.31 -10.97
C ARG A 370 7.96 -1.13 -12.20
N THR A 371 8.56 -1.31 -13.35
CA THR A 371 7.78 -1.53 -14.57
C THR A 371 6.99 -2.81 -14.42
N VAL A 372 5.77 -2.84 -14.90
CA VAL A 372 4.90 -4.01 -14.90
C VAL A 372 4.45 -4.29 -16.33
N PHE A 373 4.75 -5.49 -16.84
CA PHE A 373 4.21 -5.99 -18.08
C PHE A 373 3.31 -7.18 -17.81
N ALA A 374 2.10 -7.18 -18.33
CA ALA A 374 1.22 -8.34 -18.34
C ALA A 374 1.40 -9.09 -19.66
N LEU A 375 1.58 -10.40 -19.55
CA LEU A 375 1.83 -11.28 -20.68
C LEU A 375 0.70 -12.30 -20.76
N ALA A 376 -0.18 -12.15 -21.75
CA ALA A 376 -1.27 -13.07 -22.02
C ALA A 376 -0.82 -14.05 -23.11
N ASP A 377 -0.44 -15.23 -22.69
CA ASP A 377 -0.02 -16.37 -23.51
C ASP A 377 -1.12 -17.45 -23.54
N GLU A 378 -0.87 -18.59 -24.23
CA GLU A 378 -1.83 -19.68 -24.41
C GLU A 378 -2.39 -20.26 -23.11
N GLU A 379 -1.66 -20.19 -22.01
CA GLU A 379 -2.10 -20.69 -20.70
C GLU A 379 -2.73 -19.61 -19.82
N SER A 380 -2.83 -18.38 -20.31
CA SER A 380 -3.24 -17.23 -19.52
C SER A 380 -4.73 -17.20 -19.23
N CYS A 381 -5.07 -16.65 -18.07
CA CYS A 381 -6.43 -16.39 -17.65
C CYS A 381 -6.55 -14.95 -17.11
N PHE A 382 -6.59 -13.95 -18.00
CA PHE A 382 -6.88 -12.56 -17.62
C PHE A 382 -8.38 -12.29 -17.68
N ALA A 383 -9.12 -12.94 -16.79
CA ALA A 383 -10.57 -12.84 -16.68
C ALA A 383 -11.00 -12.24 -15.34
N GLY A 384 -12.06 -11.46 -15.33
CA GLY A 384 -12.64 -10.88 -14.11
C GLY A 384 -11.64 -10.13 -13.25
N THR A 385 -11.48 -10.53 -12.00
CA THR A 385 -10.49 -9.95 -11.07
C THR A 385 -9.06 -10.00 -11.62
N PHE A 386 -8.69 -11.01 -12.41
CA PHE A 386 -7.36 -11.06 -12.99
C PHE A 386 -7.15 -10.08 -14.15
N LEU A 387 -8.21 -9.62 -14.81
CA LEU A 387 -8.12 -8.52 -15.77
C LEU A 387 -7.62 -7.23 -15.09
N GLU A 388 -7.96 -6.99 -13.81
CA GLU A 388 -7.44 -5.82 -13.07
C GLU A 388 -5.91 -5.82 -12.95
N LEU A 389 -5.26 -6.99 -12.95
CA LEU A 389 -3.80 -7.11 -12.96
C LEU A 389 -3.22 -6.66 -14.32
N ALA A 390 -3.85 -7.06 -15.42
CA ALA A 390 -3.47 -6.61 -16.76
C ALA A 390 -3.66 -5.08 -16.90
N LEU A 391 -4.79 -4.56 -16.43
CA LEU A 391 -5.09 -3.12 -16.45
C LEU A 391 -4.17 -2.29 -15.54
N ALA A 392 -3.58 -2.90 -14.48
CA ALA A 392 -2.58 -2.26 -13.63
C ALA A 392 -1.19 -2.24 -14.26
N ALA A 393 -0.94 -3.02 -15.31
CA ALA A 393 0.34 -3.08 -15.99
C ALA A 393 0.63 -1.82 -16.82
N ASP A 394 1.92 -1.48 -16.95
CA ASP A 394 2.36 -0.38 -17.81
C ASP A 394 2.22 -0.72 -19.30
N ARG A 395 2.30 -2.03 -19.62
CA ARG A 395 2.00 -2.57 -20.97
C ARG A 395 1.37 -3.95 -20.82
N VAL A 396 0.48 -4.26 -21.76
CA VAL A 396 -0.14 -5.59 -21.90
C VAL A 396 0.24 -6.11 -23.28
N TYR A 397 0.84 -7.28 -23.29
CA TYR A 397 1.14 -8.05 -24.51
C TYR A 397 0.21 -9.26 -24.52
N MET A 398 -0.42 -9.52 -25.65
CA MET A 398 -1.32 -10.65 -25.84
C MET A 398 -0.94 -11.40 -27.10
N LEU A 399 -0.73 -12.69 -26.97
CA LEU A 399 -0.43 -13.54 -28.12
C LEU A 399 -1.65 -13.62 -29.05
N ASP A 400 -1.46 -13.23 -30.32
CA ASP A 400 -2.44 -13.47 -31.38
C ASP A 400 -2.28 -14.90 -31.86
N SER A 401 -3.03 -15.81 -31.24
CA SER A 401 -2.96 -17.24 -31.50
C SER A 401 -3.92 -17.64 -32.63
N PRO A 402 -3.45 -18.41 -33.62
CA PRO A 402 -4.30 -18.87 -34.71
C PRO A 402 -5.43 -19.81 -34.26
N ASP A 403 -5.35 -20.36 -33.07
CA ASP A 403 -6.36 -21.27 -32.49
C ASP A 403 -7.36 -20.57 -31.56
N ASP A 404 -7.31 -19.22 -31.44
CA ASP A 404 -8.19 -18.37 -30.60
C ASP A 404 -8.26 -18.81 -29.13
N GLU A 405 -7.18 -19.42 -28.60
CA GLU A 405 -7.14 -19.93 -27.23
C GLU A 405 -6.83 -18.84 -26.19
N VAL A 406 -6.27 -17.69 -26.63
CA VAL A 406 -5.91 -16.59 -25.74
C VAL A 406 -7.02 -15.54 -25.77
N PHE A 407 -7.56 -15.20 -24.61
CA PHE A 407 -8.62 -14.21 -24.51
C PHE A 407 -8.54 -13.40 -23.20
N LEU A 408 -9.13 -12.21 -23.23
CA LEU A 408 -9.46 -11.43 -22.04
C LEU A 408 -10.96 -11.55 -21.77
N ARG A 409 -11.36 -11.42 -20.50
CA ARG A 409 -12.78 -11.42 -20.15
C ARG A 409 -13.08 -10.41 -19.05
N VAL A 410 -14.02 -9.53 -19.32
CA VAL A 410 -14.49 -8.53 -18.36
C VAL A 410 -15.37 -9.20 -17.29
N GLY A 411 -15.26 -8.72 -16.06
CA GLY A 411 -16.04 -9.22 -14.93
C GLY A 411 -16.83 -8.13 -14.21
N PRO A 412 -17.76 -8.51 -13.33
CA PRO A 412 -18.62 -7.54 -12.63
C PRO A 412 -17.85 -6.60 -11.70
N LEU A 413 -16.64 -6.95 -11.29
CA LEU A 413 -15.82 -6.13 -10.42
C LEU A 413 -15.03 -5.05 -11.18
N SER A 414 -14.90 -5.15 -12.52
CA SER A 414 -14.23 -4.14 -13.35
C SER A 414 -15.01 -2.81 -13.41
N ALA A 415 -16.28 -2.79 -13.02
CA ALA A 415 -17.12 -1.61 -12.94
C ALA A 415 -16.83 -0.73 -11.70
N GLY A 416 -15.56 -0.41 -11.46
CA GLY A 416 -15.14 0.54 -10.41
C GLY A 416 -15.11 -0.03 -8.98
N GLN A 417 -15.18 -1.36 -8.80
CA GLN A 417 -15.13 -2.00 -7.47
C GLN A 417 -13.73 -1.94 -6.83
N PHE A 418 -12.69 -1.72 -7.64
CA PHE A 418 -11.30 -1.60 -7.20
C PHE A 418 -10.70 -0.24 -7.57
N PRO A 419 -11.17 0.87 -6.99
CA PRO A 419 -10.64 2.19 -7.33
C PRO A 419 -9.15 2.30 -7.01
N MET A 420 -8.41 2.96 -7.92
CA MET A 420 -7.02 3.34 -7.74
C MET A 420 -6.88 4.45 -6.69
N SER A 421 -5.63 4.85 -6.40
CA SER A 421 -5.35 5.91 -5.42
C SER A 421 -5.85 7.30 -5.85
N ASN A 422 -6.12 7.52 -7.14
CA ASN A 422 -6.74 8.74 -7.68
C ASN A 422 -8.28 8.73 -7.62
N GLY A 423 -8.89 7.63 -7.14
CA GLY A 423 -10.34 7.47 -7.01
C GLY A 423 -11.06 6.97 -8.26
N LEU A 424 -10.36 6.78 -9.37
CA LEU A 424 -10.91 6.21 -10.61
C LEU A 424 -10.65 4.70 -10.68
N SER A 425 -11.44 3.99 -11.48
CA SER A 425 -11.12 2.63 -11.90
C SER A 425 -9.91 2.63 -12.84
N ARG A 426 -9.31 1.46 -13.08
CA ARG A 426 -8.22 1.33 -14.06
C ARG A 426 -8.70 1.55 -15.47
N LEU A 427 -9.93 1.11 -15.79
CA LEU A 427 -10.57 1.42 -17.09
C LEU A 427 -10.78 2.92 -17.27
N GLU A 428 -11.39 3.62 -16.29
CA GLU A 428 -11.57 5.09 -16.37
C GLU A 428 -10.24 5.84 -16.49
N THR A 429 -9.18 5.38 -15.83
CA THR A 429 -7.86 5.99 -15.95
C THR A 429 -7.23 5.73 -17.31
N ARG A 430 -7.40 4.52 -17.86
CA ARG A 430 -6.89 4.13 -19.19
C ARG A 430 -7.59 4.90 -20.33
N PHE A 431 -8.90 5.05 -20.23
CA PHE A 431 -9.74 5.70 -21.25
C PHE A 431 -10.18 7.11 -20.86
N LEU A 432 -9.32 7.85 -20.16
CA LEU A 432 -9.62 9.21 -19.67
C LEU A 432 -10.07 10.18 -20.80
N GLY A 433 -9.60 9.98 -22.03
CA GLY A 433 -9.96 10.77 -23.20
C GLY A 433 -11.16 10.22 -24.00
N GLU A 434 -11.61 9.01 -23.69
CA GLU A 434 -12.64 8.25 -24.40
C GLU A 434 -13.54 7.52 -23.39
N PRO A 435 -14.22 8.26 -22.49
CA PRO A 435 -14.98 7.65 -21.39
C PRO A 435 -16.10 6.72 -21.84
N GLU A 436 -16.63 6.90 -23.05
CA GLU A 436 -17.63 6.02 -23.68
C GLU A 436 -17.12 4.60 -23.90
N LYS A 437 -15.81 4.41 -24.10
CA LYS A 437 -15.22 3.07 -24.23
C LYS A 437 -15.31 2.25 -22.93
N VAL A 438 -15.37 2.91 -21.78
CA VAL A 438 -15.53 2.20 -20.51
C VAL A 438 -16.87 1.45 -20.48
N ASP A 439 -17.95 2.13 -20.86
CA ASP A 439 -19.29 1.51 -20.92
C ASP A 439 -19.32 0.38 -21.98
N GLU A 440 -18.74 0.62 -23.17
CA GLU A 440 -18.62 -0.38 -24.24
C GLU A 440 -17.89 -1.64 -23.76
N ILE A 441 -16.75 -1.49 -23.08
CA ILE A 441 -15.99 -2.62 -22.54
C ILE A 441 -16.76 -3.36 -21.45
N LEU A 442 -17.44 -2.63 -20.55
CA LEU A 442 -18.21 -3.23 -19.47
C LEU A 442 -19.46 -3.99 -19.97
N GLU A 443 -19.94 -3.72 -21.18
CA GLU A 443 -21.02 -4.43 -21.86
C GLU A 443 -20.54 -5.73 -22.56
N CYS A 444 -19.22 -5.92 -22.75
CA CYS A 444 -18.65 -7.13 -23.35
C CYS A 444 -18.92 -8.34 -22.44
N SER A 445 -19.75 -9.27 -22.90
CA SER A 445 -20.07 -10.51 -22.16
C SER A 445 -19.27 -11.71 -22.64
N ASP A 446 -18.81 -11.68 -23.86
CA ASP A 446 -18.06 -12.74 -24.54
C ASP A 446 -16.55 -12.60 -24.32
N PRO A 447 -15.78 -13.67 -24.46
CA PRO A 447 -14.33 -13.58 -24.48
C PRO A 447 -13.85 -12.66 -25.59
N ILE A 448 -12.85 -11.81 -25.30
CA ILE A 448 -12.27 -10.82 -26.19
C ILE A 448 -10.95 -11.37 -26.71
N ASP A 449 -10.84 -11.64 -27.99
CA ASP A 449 -9.61 -12.13 -28.63
C ASP A 449 -8.54 -11.03 -28.78
N ALA A 450 -7.40 -11.37 -29.37
CA ALA A 450 -6.26 -10.46 -29.48
C ALA A 450 -6.52 -9.27 -30.40
N GLU A 451 -7.21 -9.48 -31.54
CA GLU A 451 -7.54 -8.42 -32.50
C GLU A 451 -8.55 -7.45 -31.88
N GLU A 452 -9.63 -7.97 -31.29
CA GLU A 452 -10.64 -7.17 -30.60
C GLU A 452 -10.07 -6.43 -29.40
N ALA A 453 -9.23 -7.08 -28.57
CA ALA A 453 -8.57 -6.47 -27.42
C ALA A 453 -7.64 -5.31 -27.80
N LEU A 454 -6.98 -5.41 -28.96
CA LEU A 454 -6.15 -4.35 -29.52
C LEU A 454 -7.02 -3.18 -30.02
N ASP A 455 -8.09 -3.45 -30.73
CA ASP A 455 -9.02 -2.43 -31.25
C ASP A 455 -9.76 -1.70 -30.12
N LEU A 456 -10.18 -2.41 -29.09
CA LEU A 456 -10.75 -1.84 -27.87
C LEU A 456 -9.72 -1.05 -27.05
N GLY A 457 -8.43 -1.28 -27.24
CA GLY A 457 -7.35 -0.65 -26.49
C GLY A 457 -7.11 -1.28 -25.10
N LEU A 458 -7.54 -2.51 -24.87
CA LEU A 458 -7.28 -3.28 -23.65
C LEU A 458 -5.85 -3.81 -23.59
N VAL A 459 -5.26 -4.14 -24.76
CA VAL A 459 -3.87 -4.54 -24.89
C VAL A 459 -3.03 -3.48 -25.59
N THR A 460 -1.71 -3.54 -25.39
CA THR A 460 -0.78 -2.59 -26.00
C THR A 460 -0.26 -3.13 -27.33
N PHE A 461 0.02 -4.42 -27.39
CA PHE A 461 0.53 -5.13 -28.57
C PHE A 461 -0.05 -6.54 -28.62
N ALA A 462 -0.28 -7.04 -29.83
CA ALA A 462 -0.76 -8.38 -30.10
C ALA A 462 0.15 -9.06 -31.16
N PRO A 463 1.37 -9.51 -30.78
CA PRO A 463 2.26 -10.24 -31.68
C PRO A 463 1.68 -11.62 -32.04
N ASP A 464 1.92 -12.08 -33.27
CA ASP A 464 1.58 -13.44 -33.66
C ASP A 464 2.52 -14.50 -33.04
N ASP A 465 2.22 -15.77 -33.26
CA ASP A 465 2.97 -16.91 -32.73
C ASP A 465 4.42 -16.99 -33.23
N LEU A 466 4.71 -16.43 -34.39
CA LEU A 466 6.05 -16.43 -34.97
C LEU A 466 6.96 -15.39 -34.33
N ASP A 467 6.40 -14.25 -33.95
CA ASP A 467 7.14 -13.11 -33.42
C ASP A 467 7.11 -13.01 -31.88
N TRP A 468 6.19 -13.72 -31.21
CA TRP A 468 5.94 -13.63 -29.76
C TRP A 468 7.21 -13.73 -28.91
N GLU A 469 7.95 -14.84 -29.02
CA GLU A 469 9.11 -15.09 -28.15
C GLU A 469 10.20 -14.02 -28.32
N ASP A 470 10.48 -13.64 -29.57
CA ASP A 470 11.52 -12.66 -29.88
C ASP A 470 11.09 -11.24 -29.48
N GLU A 471 9.84 -10.85 -29.69
CA GLU A 471 9.35 -9.54 -29.31
C GLU A 471 9.33 -9.37 -27.78
N ILE A 472 8.79 -10.34 -27.05
CA ILE A 472 8.78 -10.30 -25.57
C ILE A 472 10.20 -10.23 -25.01
N ARG A 473 11.13 -11.05 -25.52
CA ARG A 473 12.53 -11.01 -25.11
C ARG A 473 13.16 -9.64 -25.32
N LEU A 474 12.97 -9.05 -26.51
CA LEU A 474 13.54 -7.76 -26.88
C LEU A 474 13.00 -6.61 -26.00
N VAL A 475 11.69 -6.56 -25.75
CA VAL A 475 11.10 -5.50 -24.92
C VAL A 475 11.49 -5.61 -23.45
N ILE A 476 11.71 -6.84 -22.94
CA ILE A 476 12.22 -7.07 -21.59
C ILE A 476 13.66 -6.56 -21.48
N GLU A 477 14.56 -6.98 -22.39
CA GLU A 477 15.97 -6.56 -22.42
C GLU A 477 16.08 -5.03 -22.54
N GLU A 478 15.29 -4.41 -23.43
CA GLU A 478 15.26 -2.98 -23.62
C GLU A 478 14.83 -2.25 -22.33
N ARG A 479 13.68 -2.65 -21.74
CA ARG A 479 13.14 -2.00 -20.54
C ARG A 479 14.07 -2.14 -19.35
N ALA A 480 14.65 -3.31 -19.14
CA ALA A 480 15.61 -3.59 -18.07
C ALA A 480 16.94 -2.82 -18.24
N SER A 481 17.21 -2.23 -19.41
CA SER A 481 18.42 -1.45 -19.69
C SER A 481 18.30 0.04 -19.38
N TYR A 482 17.09 0.56 -19.11
CA TYR A 482 16.86 1.99 -18.86
C TYR A 482 17.21 2.38 -17.41
N SER A 483 17.49 3.69 -17.22
CA SER A 483 17.75 4.24 -15.90
C SER A 483 16.59 3.95 -14.93
N PRO A 484 16.83 3.26 -13.80
CA PRO A 484 15.79 2.95 -12.82
C PRO A 484 15.16 4.21 -12.21
N ASP A 485 15.96 5.26 -11.98
CA ASP A 485 15.45 6.54 -11.43
C ASP A 485 14.49 7.23 -12.43
N ALA A 486 14.84 7.22 -13.73
CA ALA A 486 13.99 7.83 -14.76
C ALA A 486 12.69 7.05 -14.97
N LEU A 487 12.76 5.71 -14.99
CA LEU A 487 11.56 4.86 -15.08
C LEU A 487 10.64 5.08 -13.88
N THR A 488 11.17 5.10 -12.66
CA THR A 488 10.38 5.35 -11.43
C THR A 488 9.61 6.67 -11.52
N GLY A 489 10.27 7.75 -11.93
CA GLY A 489 9.61 9.06 -12.08
C GLY A 489 8.60 9.12 -13.20
N MET A 490 8.88 8.47 -14.34
CA MET A 490 7.97 8.37 -15.48
C MET A 490 6.70 7.58 -15.11
N GLU A 491 6.87 6.38 -14.58
CA GLU A 491 5.77 5.49 -14.21
C GLU A 491 4.86 6.13 -13.15
N ALA A 492 5.43 6.73 -12.10
CA ALA A 492 4.68 7.45 -11.08
C ALA A 492 3.91 8.66 -11.64
N SER A 493 4.39 9.28 -12.72
CA SER A 493 3.71 10.39 -13.37
C SER A 493 2.59 9.94 -14.32
N LEU A 494 2.72 8.77 -14.95
CA LEU A 494 1.77 8.28 -15.95
C LEU A 494 0.60 7.48 -15.33
N ARG A 495 0.86 6.65 -14.30
CA ARG A 495 -0.14 5.72 -13.74
C ARG A 495 -1.37 6.39 -13.14
N PHE A 496 -1.27 7.64 -12.68
CA PHE A 496 -2.35 8.33 -11.97
C PHE A 496 -2.87 9.53 -12.77
N ALA A 497 -3.28 9.31 -14.03
CA ALA A 497 -4.05 10.29 -14.77
C ALA A 497 -5.40 10.56 -14.08
N GLY A 498 -6.02 11.71 -14.29
CA GLY A 498 -7.37 11.98 -13.78
C GLY A 498 -7.50 13.24 -12.91
N PRO A 499 -8.27 13.21 -11.83
CA PRO A 499 -8.99 14.37 -11.26
C PRO A 499 -8.15 15.53 -10.71
N GLU A 500 -6.87 15.35 -10.47
CA GLU A 500 -5.99 16.46 -10.09
C GLU A 500 -5.76 17.40 -11.29
N THR A 501 -5.60 18.72 -11.06
CA THR A 501 -5.36 19.64 -12.17
C THR A 501 -4.00 19.40 -12.85
N MET A 502 -3.91 19.66 -14.15
CA MET A 502 -2.65 19.52 -14.89
C MET A 502 -1.52 20.36 -14.28
N GLU A 503 -1.81 21.58 -13.82
CA GLU A 503 -0.80 22.45 -13.20
C GLU A 503 -0.26 21.85 -11.89
N THR A 504 -1.11 21.35 -11.00
CA THR A 504 -0.67 20.73 -9.76
C THR A 504 0.11 19.46 -10.01
N LYS A 505 -0.26 18.66 -11.02
CA LYS A 505 0.53 17.48 -11.43
C LYS A 505 1.92 17.86 -11.96
N ILE A 506 2.01 18.87 -12.81
CA ILE A 506 3.30 19.33 -13.37
C ILE A 506 4.21 19.83 -12.26
N PHE A 507 3.73 20.73 -11.41
CA PHE A 507 4.59 21.38 -10.42
C PHE A 507 4.72 20.59 -9.12
N GLY A 508 3.68 19.93 -8.67
CA GLY A 508 3.71 19.15 -7.43
C GLY A 508 4.24 17.72 -7.60
N ARG A 509 4.22 17.15 -8.81
CA ARG A 509 4.60 15.77 -9.08
C ARG A 509 5.76 15.66 -10.06
N LEU A 510 5.57 16.03 -11.34
CA LEU A 510 6.61 15.89 -12.36
C LEU A 510 7.87 16.71 -12.03
N SER A 511 7.71 17.98 -11.64
CA SER A 511 8.85 18.83 -11.26
C SER A 511 9.59 18.30 -10.01
N ALA A 512 8.86 17.72 -9.06
CA ALA A 512 9.46 17.11 -7.86
C ALA A 512 10.30 15.86 -8.24
N TRP A 513 9.77 14.99 -9.12
CA TRP A 513 10.51 13.84 -9.64
C TRP A 513 11.75 14.28 -10.43
N GLN A 514 11.62 15.26 -11.32
CA GLN A 514 12.73 15.77 -12.12
C GLN A 514 13.81 16.42 -11.25
N ASN A 515 13.41 17.17 -10.22
CA ASN A 515 14.36 17.75 -9.25
C ASN A 515 15.14 16.65 -8.50
N TRP A 516 14.48 15.55 -8.12
CA TRP A 516 15.15 14.41 -7.51
C TRP A 516 16.08 13.69 -8.49
N ILE A 517 15.63 13.41 -9.74
CA ILE A 517 16.43 12.73 -10.76
C ILE A 517 17.72 13.50 -11.08
N PHE A 518 17.67 14.82 -11.18
CA PHE A 518 18.84 15.66 -11.45
C PHE A 518 19.92 15.64 -10.37
N GLN A 519 19.65 15.06 -9.22
CA GLN A 519 20.65 14.86 -8.16
C GLN A 519 21.16 13.42 -8.08
N ARG A 520 20.57 12.50 -8.86
CA ARG A 520 20.90 11.09 -8.79
C ARG A 520 22.17 10.75 -9.57
N PRO A 521 23.02 9.85 -9.03
CA PRO A 521 24.22 9.39 -9.75
C PRO A 521 23.92 8.81 -11.13
N ASN A 522 22.79 8.14 -11.30
CA ASN A 522 22.35 7.58 -12.60
C ASN A 522 22.18 8.66 -13.69
N ALA A 523 21.83 9.88 -13.31
CA ALA A 523 21.71 11.00 -14.24
C ALA A 523 23.04 11.79 -14.37
N VAL A 524 23.62 12.27 -13.24
CA VAL A 524 24.68 13.28 -13.23
C VAL A 524 26.00 12.81 -12.62
N GLY A 525 26.11 11.57 -12.16
CA GLY A 525 27.37 10.98 -11.69
C GLY A 525 28.39 10.83 -12.82
N GLY A 526 29.63 10.49 -12.51
CA GLY A 526 30.70 10.35 -13.51
C GLY A 526 30.39 9.32 -14.62
N GLN A 527 29.57 8.32 -14.32
CA GLN A 527 29.07 7.31 -15.27
C GLN A 527 27.58 7.48 -15.58
N GLY A 528 26.99 8.60 -15.17
CA GLY A 528 25.57 8.88 -15.40
C GLY A 528 25.24 9.26 -16.84
N ALA A 529 23.99 9.07 -17.23
CA ALA A 529 23.54 9.21 -18.61
C ALA A 529 23.75 10.63 -19.18
N LEU A 530 23.49 11.69 -18.42
CA LEU A 530 23.72 13.07 -18.86
C LEU A 530 25.21 13.38 -19.02
N THR A 531 26.06 12.84 -18.14
CA THR A 531 27.52 13.06 -18.17
C THR A 531 28.17 12.38 -19.36
N LEU A 532 27.66 11.22 -19.77
CA LEU A 532 28.19 10.45 -20.90
C LEU A 532 27.46 10.70 -22.22
N TYR A 533 26.46 11.58 -22.24
CA TYR A 533 25.72 11.89 -23.46
C TYR A 533 26.66 12.38 -24.57
N GLY A 534 26.57 11.76 -25.75
CA GLY A 534 27.42 12.06 -26.90
C GLY A 534 28.82 11.44 -26.85
N ARG A 535 29.13 10.60 -25.87
CA ARG A 535 30.38 9.83 -25.76
C ARG A 535 30.16 8.37 -26.20
N PRO A 536 31.22 7.63 -26.58
CA PRO A 536 31.07 6.23 -26.95
C PRO A 536 30.78 5.30 -25.79
N GLU A 537 31.08 5.71 -24.55
CA GLU A 537 30.84 4.94 -23.33
C GLU A 537 29.35 4.90 -23.00
N ARG A 538 28.86 3.75 -22.54
CA ARG A 538 27.50 3.61 -22.05
C ARG A 538 27.40 4.00 -20.57
N ALA A 539 26.27 4.58 -20.17
CA ALA A 539 25.98 4.85 -18.77
C ALA A 539 25.93 3.54 -17.96
N VAL A 540 26.38 3.62 -16.71
CA VAL A 540 26.30 2.52 -15.75
C VAL A 540 25.40 2.98 -14.61
N PHE A 541 24.39 2.19 -14.29
CA PHE A 541 23.35 2.54 -13.34
C PHE A 541 23.45 1.73 -12.04
N ASP A 542 23.07 2.37 -10.93
CA ASP A 542 22.63 1.69 -9.73
C ASP A 542 21.20 1.19 -9.98
N TRP A 543 21.03 -0.11 -10.12
CA TRP A 543 19.79 -0.73 -10.57
C TRP A 543 18.69 -0.77 -9.51
N ARG A 544 19.01 -0.44 -8.26
CA ARG A 544 18.04 -0.51 -7.15
C ARG A 544 16.88 0.47 -7.34
N ARG A 545 15.67 -0.08 -7.30
CA ARG A 545 14.40 0.66 -7.41
C ARG A 545 13.87 1.07 -6.03
N THR A 546 13.03 2.12 -5.99
CA THR A 546 12.46 2.68 -4.74
C THR A 546 10.95 2.59 -4.69
#